data_80d955b7c8accaebfc69c95ea6db0183
#
_entry.id   80d955b7c8accaebfc69c95ea6db0183
#
_cell.length_a   1.000
_cell.length_b   1.000
_cell.length_c   1.000
_cell.angle_alpha   90.00
_cell.angle_beta   90.00
_cell.angle_gamma   90.00
#
_symmetry.space_group_name_H-M   'P 1'
#
loop_
_entity.id
_entity.type
_entity.pdbx_description
1 polymer ?
#
loop_
_entity_poly.entity_id
_entity_poly.type
_entity_poly.pdbx_seq_one_letter_code
_entity_poly.pdbx_strand_id
1 'polypeptide(L)'
;MSIDISKESKMTWTGAARLVDPQRSIRRGSLYVAENRIKNMLKWWHSIIAFGLGNPTLYLLSIGIGIGSLVDSSLGANAIDGVSYLTFLAPALLATAGIQGAMDEVTWPTMEGFVWDRTFFSMNATAITGKQIANGVMLAAMARCVLQVFLYELCLLAFGAISWQSVPILLLVSSSAGLGFAAIMLAFSASIKDDDDGMFALVERFIITPMFMFSGTFYPISSMPIYLQWIGWISPQWHATNLGRAMSYGMPIEPWLLILHWALMLGMAIIGFSWSHRVFERRLSK
;
A
#
# COMPACT_ATOMS: atom_id res chain seq x y z
N MET A 1 -0.52 -43.80 -50.65
CA MET A 1 -1.30 -42.53 -50.53
C MET A 1 -0.48 -41.64 -49.66
N SER A 2 0.41 -40.85 -50.27
CA SER A 2 1.29 -39.92 -49.58
C SER A 2 0.49 -38.61 -49.29
N ILE A 3 0.25 -38.34 -48.02
CA ILE A 3 -0.36 -37.10 -47.55
C ILE A 3 0.65 -35.99 -47.84
N ASP A 4 0.32 -35.09 -48.77
CA ASP A 4 1.15 -33.95 -49.11
C ASP A 4 1.05 -32.90 -48.03
N ILE A 5 1.96 -32.97 -47.04
CA ILE A 5 2.08 -32.07 -45.92
C ILE A 5 2.39 -30.59 -46.35
N SER A 6 2.82 -30.39 -47.62
CA SER A 6 3.17 -29.06 -48.12
C SER A 6 1.96 -28.16 -48.37
N LYS A 7 0.75 -28.73 -48.50
CA LYS A 7 -0.48 -27.95 -48.65
C LYS A 7 -1.14 -27.53 -47.34
N GLU A 8 -0.90 -28.24 -46.25
CA GLU A 8 -1.43 -27.86 -44.92
C GLU A 8 -0.67 -26.68 -44.29
N SER A 9 0.59 -26.50 -44.65
CA SER A 9 1.40 -25.40 -44.08
C SER A 9 1.01 -24.01 -44.61
N LYS A 10 0.08 -23.91 -45.56
CA LYS A 10 -0.43 -22.65 -46.15
C LYS A 10 -1.77 -22.20 -45.59
N MET A 11 -2.30 -22.88 -44.59
CA MET A 11 -3.35 -22.26 -43.76
C MET A 11 -2.70 -21.22 -42.88
N THR A 12 -2.42 -20.07 -43.50
CA THR A 12 -2.02 -18.87 -42.78
C THR A 12 -3.17 -18.53 -41.81
N TRP A 13 -2.93 -18.75 -40.57
CA TRP A 13 -3.75 -18.32 -39.45
C TRP A 13 -3.67 -16.78 -39.42
N THR A 14 -4.29 -16.13 -40.37
CA THR A 14 -4.29 -14.66 -40.54
C THR A 14 -5.03 -13.97 -39.38
N GLY A 15 -5.84 -14.70 -38.64
CA GLY A 15 -6.55 -14.20 -37.45
C GLY A 15 -5.67 -14.04 -36.21
N ALA A 16 -4.72 -14.95 -35.94
CA ALA A 16 -3.89 -14.92 -34.73
C ALA A 16 -2.78 -13.85 -34.80
N ALA A 17 -2.22 -13.60 -35.99
CA ALA A 17 -1.16 -12.61 -36.18
C ALA A 17 -1.62 -11.16 -35.86
N ARG A 18 -2.91 -10.87 -35.97
CA ARG A 18 -3.51 -9.58 -35.55
C ARG A 18 -3.82 -9.49 -34.07
N LEU A 19 -3.98 -10.61 -33.38
CA LEU A 19 -4.33 -10.66 -31.94
C LEU A 19 -3.10 -10.56 -31.03
N VAL A 20 -1.92 -10.94 -31.51
CA VAL A 20 -0.69 -10.92 -30.73
C VAL A 20 0.30 -9.96 -31.38
N ASP A 21 0.23 -8.70 -31.00
CA ASP A 21 1.29 -7.73 -31.28
C ASP A 21 2.36 -7.86 -30.18
N PRO A 22 3.54 -8.47 -30.45
CA PRO A 22 4.59 -8.64 -29.46
C PRO A 22 5.09 -7.30 -28.90
N GLN A 23 5.11 -6.26 -29.75
CA GLN A 23 5.53 -4.92 -29.32
C GLN A 23 4.52 -4.30 -28.35
N ARG A 24 3.23 -4.62 -28.48
CA ARG A 24 2.20 -4.17 -27.56
C ARG A 24 2.36 -4.84 -26.19
N SER A 25 2.69 -6.12 -26.15
CA SER A 25 2.99 -6.84 -24.91
C SER A 25 4.25 -6.31 -24.23
N ILE A 26 5.30 -6.03 -24.99
CA ILE A 26 6.53 -5.41 -24.47
C ILE A 26 6.24 -4.01 -23.88
N ARG A 27 5.40 -3.20 -24.55
CA ARG A 27 5.09 -1.82 -24.11
C ARG A 27 4.10 -1.73 -22.97
N ARG A 28 3.14 -2.68 -22.86
CA ARG A 28 2.03 -2.65 -21.90
C ARG A 28 2.06 -3.83 -20.89
N GLY A 29 3.15 -4.58 -20.82
CA GLY A 29 3.26 -5.75 -19.95
C GLY A 29 2.92 -5.47 -18.50
N SER A 30 3.41 -4.36 -17.93
CA SER A 30 3.08 -3.96 -16.56
C SER A 30 1.58 -3.70 -16.36
N LEU A 31 0.90 -3.13 -17.34
CA LEU A 31 -0.55 -2.88 -17.26
C LEU A 31 -1.35 -4.18 -17.35
N TYR A 32 -0.91 -5.15 -18.17
CA TYR A 32 -1.58 -6.46 -18.22
C TYR A 32 -1.42 -7.25 -16.92
N VAL A 33 -0.23 -7.17 -16.29
CA VAL A 33 -0.03 -7.75 -14.96
C VAL A 33 -0.91 -7.05 -13.92
N ALA A 34 -0.93 -5.72 -13.91
CA ALA A 34 -1.80 -4.95 -13.02
C ALA A 34 -3.29 -5.29 -13.22
N GLU A 35 -3.74 -5.39 -14.47
CA GLU A 35 -5.11 -5.77 -14.79
C GLU A 35 -5.46 -7.17 -14.26
N ASN A 36 -4.55 -8.14 -14.43
CA ASN A 36 -4.72 -9.48 -13.90
C ASN A 36 -4.85 -9.47 -12.37
N ARG A 37 -3.94 -8.73 -11.69
CA ARG A 37 -3.95 -8.60 -10.23
C ARG A 37 -5.22 -7.92 -9.73
N ILE A 38 -5.63 -6.81 -10.34
CA ILE A 38 -6.86 -6.09 -9.99
C ILE A 38 -8.09 -6.98 -10.20
N LYS A 39 -8.16 -7.75 -11.29
CA LYS A 39 -9.26 -8.69 -11.52
C LYS A 39 -9.32 -9.78 -10.44
N ASN A 40 -8.18 -10.29 -10.00
CA ASN A 40 -8.11 -11.25 -8.91
C ASN A 40 -8.56 -10.61 -7.57
N MET A 41 -8.09 -9.42 -7.28
CA MET A 41 -8.51 -8.63 -6.11
C MET A 41 -10.03 -8.39 -6.11
N LEU A 42 -10.61 -8.04 -7.25
CA LEU A 42 -12.04 -7.77 -7.37
C LEU A 42 -12.93 -9.01 -7.16
N LYS A 43 -12.42 -10.23 -7.22
CA LYS A 43 -13.18 -11.42 -6.82
C LYS A 43 -13.56 -11.38 -5.34
N TRP A 44 -12.79 -10.69 -4.52
CA TRP A 44 -12.98 -10.53 -3.08
C TRP A 44 -13.55 -9.17 -2.69
N TRP A 45 -14.22 -8.47 -3.61
CA TRP A 45 -14.70 -7.11 -3.40
C TRP A 45 -15.60 -6.95 -2.16
N HIS A 46 -16.41 -7.96 -1.84
CA HIS A 46 -17.26 -7.95 -0.63
C HIS A 46 -16.40 -7.85 0.64
N SER A 47 -15.36 -8.67 0.73
CA SER A 47 -14.43 -8.64 1.86
C SER A 47 -13.68 -7.32 1.93
N ILE A 48 -13.26 -6.79 0.78
CA ILE A 48 -12.57 -5.49 0.69
C ILE A 48 -13.43 -4.38 1.27
N ILE A 49 -14.69 -4.31 0.88
CA ILE A 49 -15.63 -3.30 1.39
C ILE A 49 -15.96 -3.58 2.86
N ALA A 50 -16.27 -4.83 3.22
CA ALA A 50 -16.61 -5.18 4.60
C ALA A 50 -15.49 -4.82 5.59
N PHE A 51 -14.23 -5.15 5.28
CA PHE A 51 -13.09 -4.79 6.12
C PHE A 51 -12.70 -3.31 5.96
N GLY A 52 -12.82 -2.75 4.75
CA GLY A 52 -12.50 -1.37 4.46
C GLY A 52 -13.41 -0.34 5.16
N LEU A 53 -14.66 -0.70 5.43
CA LEU A 53 -15.60 0.11 6.18
C LEU A 53 -15.82 -0.38 7.61
N GLY A 54 -15.84 -1.70 7.81
CA GLY A 54 -16.13 -2.30 9.12
C GLY A 54 -15.06 -2.03 10.16
N ASN A 55 -13.79 -2.30 9.83
CA ASN A 55 -12.68 -2.05 10.76
C ASN A 55 -12.58 -0.58 11.16
N PRO A 56 -12.57 0.40 10.23
CA PRO A 56 -12.61 1.82 10.58
C PRO A 56 -13.77 2.19 11.50
N THR A 57 -14.97 1.72 11.16
CA THR A 57 -16.18 2.04 11.93
C THR A 57 -16.08 1.52 13.37
N LEU A 58 -15.69 0.27 13.55
CA LEU A 58 -15.50 -0.32 14.88
C LEU A 58 -14.41 0.40 15.68
N TYR A 59 -13.29 0.75 15.01
CA TYR A 59 -12.20 1.46 15.63
C TYR A 59 -12.61 2.87 16.08
N LEU A 60 -13.32 3.61 15.21
CA LEU A 60 -13.79 4.97 15.51
C LEU A 60 -14.86 4.97 16.60
N LEU A 61 -15.75 3.99 16.63
CA LEU A 61 -16.73 3.82 17.72
C LEU A 61 -16.03 3.53 19.05
N SER A 62 -15.06 2.62 19.06
CA SER A 62 -14.39 2.19 20.28
C SER A 62 -13.40 3.24 20.80
N ILE A 63 -12.43 3.61 19.99
CA ILE A 63 -11.34 4.51 20.41
C ILE A 63 -11.71 5.97 20.19
N GLY A 64 -12.30 6.30 19.04
CA GLY A 64 -12.64 7.68 18.70
C GLY A 64 -13.69 8.25 19.66
N ILE A 65 -14.84 7.58 19.81
CA ILE A 65 -15.90 8.05 20.69
C ILE A 65 -15.62 7.66 22.14
N GLY A 66 -15.23 6.40 22.39
CA GLY A 66 -15.01 5.89 23.73
C GLY A 66 -13.85 6.59 24.45
N ILE A 67 -12.63 6.45 23.97
CA ILE A 67 -11.45 7.10 24.56
C ILE A 67 -11.48 8.59 24.30
N GLY A 68 -11.93 9.03 23.12
CA GLY A 68 -12.01 10.44 22.77
C GLY A 68 -12.85 11.24 23.76
N SER A 69 -14.01 10.74 24.16
CA SER A 69 -14.86 11.41 25.17
C SER A 69 -14.17 11.54 26.53
N LEU A 70 -13.36 10.55 26.93
CA LEU A 70 -12.57 10.62 28.18
C LEU A 70 -11.43 11.62 28.07
N VAL A 71 -10.72 11.66 26.94
CA VAL A 71 -9.63 12.61 26.70
C VAL A 71 -10.17 14.04 26.68
N ASP A 72 -11.23 14.28 25.90
CA ASP A 72 -11.84 15.61 25.78
C ASP A 72 -12.46 16.09 27.12
N SER A 73 -12.98 15.16 27.94
CA SER A 73 -13.49 15.52 29.29
C SER A 73 -12.39 15.76 30.31
N SER A 74 -11.26 15.08 30.20
CA SER A 74 -10.16 15.15 31.17
C SER A 74 -9.19 16.29 30.90
N LEU A 75 -8.86 16.51 29.62
CA LEU A 75 -7.89 17.54 29.17
C LEU A 75 -8.57 18.82 28.66
N GLY A 76 -9.87 18.78 28.47
CA GLY A 76 -10.65 19.82 27.79
C GLY A 76 -10.81 19.55 26.30
N ALA A 77 -11.96 19.91 25.75
CA ALA A 77 -12.22 19.83 24.34
C ALA A 77 -11.15 20.64 23.57
N ASN A 78 -10.56 20.05 22.54
CA ASN A 78 -9.50 20.63 21.72
C ASN A 78 -8.16 20.85 22.45
N ALA A 79 -7.86 20.08 23.52
CA ALA A 79 -6.59 20.21 24.25
C ALA A 79 -5.37 19.69 23.49
N ILE A 80 -5.56 18.81 22.50
CA ILE A 80 -4.48 18.26 21.69
C ILE A 80 -4.47 19.00 20.33
N ASP A 81 -3.42 19.72 20.02
CA ASP A 81 -3.24 20.53 18.80
C ASP A 81 -4.41 21.48 18.46
N GLY A 82 -5.26 21.83 19.42
CA GLY A 82 -6.41 22.70 19.21
C GLY A 82 -7.59 22.05 18.51
N VAL A 83 -7.62 20.72 18.37
CA VAL A 83 -8.68 19.95 17.70
C VAL A 83 -9.23 18.85 18.60
N SER A 84 -10.39 18.27 18.23
CA SER A 84 -10.92 17.11 18.93
C SER A 84 -9.96 15.92 18.79
N TYR A 85 -9.98 15.03 19.78
CA TYR A 85 -9.13 13.82 19.76
C TYR A 85 -9.35 12.97 18.51
N LEU A 86 -10.59 12.89 18.01
CA LEU A 86 -10.93 12.17 16.79
C LEU A 86 -10.28 12.80 15.55
N THR A 87 -10.28 14.12 15.45
CA THR A 87 -9.60 14.86 14.36
C THR A 87 -8.08 14.68 14.43
N PHE A 88 -7.52 14.68 15.64
CA PHE A 88 -6.09 14.41 15.85
C PHE A 88 -5.67 13.00 15.39
N LEU A 89 -6.52 11.98 15.63
CA LEU A 89 -6.27 10.59 15.23
C LEU A 89 -6.38 10.37 13.71
N ALA A 90 -7.27 11.08 13.04
CA ALA A 90 -7.69 10.80 11.68
C ALA A 90 -6.53 10.66 10.67
N PRO A 91 -5.53 11.57 10.58
CA PRO A 91 -4.42 11.42 9.64
C PRO A 91 -3.55 10.19 9.90
N ALA A 92 -3.37 9.82 11.18
CA ALA A 92 -2.59 8.64 11.54
C ALA A 92 -3.31 7.34 11.15
N LEU A 93 -4.62 7.29 11.33
CA LEU A 93 -5.45 6.16 10.93
C LEU A 93 -5.48 5.98 9.42
N LEU A 94 -5.53 7.08 8.67
CA LEU A 94 -5.44 7.05 7.20
C LEU A 94 -4.07 6.58 6.71
N ALA A 95 -2.98 7.02 7.33
CA ALA A 95 -1.65 6.54 7.01
C ALA A 95 -1.52 5.03 7.25
N THR A 96 -2.07 4.54 8.37
CA THR A 96 -2.14 3.10 8.67
C THR A 96 -2.96 2.35 7.63
N ALA A 97 -4.13 2.87 7.27
CA ALA A 97 -4.99 2.26 6.26
C ALA A 97 -4.30 2.17 4.89
N GLY A 98 -3.53 3.19 4.51
CA GLY A 98 -2.73 3.19 3.29
C GLY A 98 -1.64 2.12 3.30
N ILE A 99 -0.91 2.01 4.41
CA ILE A 99 0.13 0.97 4.59
C ILE A 99 -0.49 -0.43 4.55
N GLN A 100 -1.55 -0.67 5.30
CA GLN A 100 -2.22 -1.97 5.32
C GLN A 100 -2.81 -2.35 3.95
N GLY A 101 -3.54 -1.42 3.32
CA GLY A 101 -4.11 -1.67 2.00
C GLY A 101 -3.08 -2.00 0.92
N ALA A 102 -1.91 -1.36 0.96
CA ALA A 102 -0.81 -1.68 0.06
C ALA A 102 -0.15 -3.03 0.40
N MET A 103 0.01 -3.33 1.69
CA MET A 103 0.54 -4.60 2.20
C MET A 103 -0.27 -5.81 1.75
N ASP A 104 -1.59 -5.71 1.78
CA ASP A 104 -2.50 -6.78 1.35
C ASP A 104 -2.19 -7.30 -0.06
N GLU A 105 -1.62 -6.46 -0.93
CA GLU A 105 -1.31 -6.83 -2.32
C GLU A 105 0.14 -7.24 -2.53
N VAL A 106 1.08 -6.78 -1.70
CA VAL A 106 2.51 -7.06 -1.92
C VAL A 106 3.07 -8.19 -1.06
N THR A 107 2.31 -8.72 -0.08
CA THR A 107 2.76 -9.83 0.79
C THR A 107 2.31 -11.19 0.25
N TRP A 108 1.21 -11.71 0.74
CA TRP A 108 0.65 -13.02 0.39
C TRP A 108 0.47 -13.22 -1.12
N PRO A 109 -0.10 -12.25 -1.87
CA PRO A 109 -0.25 -12.42 -3.31
C PRO A 109 1.08 -12.44 -4.07
N THR A 110 2.15 -11.87 -3.53
CA THR A 110 3.49 -12.01 -4.13
C THR A 110 4.08 -13.39 -3.86
N MET A 111 3.87 -13.94 -2.66
CA MET A 111 4.25 -15.31 -2.35
C MET A 111 3.48 -16.31 -3.20
N GLU A 112 2.15 -16.15 -3.34
CA GLU A 112 1.32 -16.93 -4.25
C GLU A 112 1.92 -16.96 -5.66
N GLY A 113 2.28 -15.80 -6.20
CA GLY A 113 2.86 -15.69 -7.54
C GLY A 113 4.21 -16.37 -7.72
N PHE A 114 5.04 -16.44 -6.67
CA PHE A 114 6.37 -17.07 -6.73
C PHE A 114 6.42 -18.51 -6.23
N VAL A 115 5.67 -18.86 -5.19
CA VAL A 115 5.84 -20.13 -4.47
C VAL A 115 4.69 -21.09 -4.76
N TRP A 116 3.45 -20.68 -4.51
CA TRP A 116 2.30 -21.58 -4.57
C TRP A 116 1.83 -21.81 -6.01
N ASP A 117 1.29 -20.79 -6.65
CA ASP A 117 0.73 -20.88 -8.00
C ASP A 117 1.77 -20.71 -9.11
N ARG A 118 2.94 -20.14 -8.78
CA ARG A 118 4.05 -19.86 -9.71
C ARG A 118 3.63 -19.06 -10.95
N THR A 119 2.58 -18.26 -10.82
CA THR A 119 2.03 -17.48 -11.94
C THR A 119 3.03 -16.47 -12.52
N PHE A 120 3.97 -15.96 -11.71
CA PHE A 120 5.01 -15.04 -12.21
C PHE A 120 6.01 -15.72 -13.15
N PHE A 121 6.32 -17.00 -12.93
CA PHE A 121 7.14 -17.78 -13.88
C PHE A 121 6.40 -17.98 -15.20
N SER A 122 5.11 -18.29 -15.14
CA SER A 122 4.29 -18.43 -16.35
C SER A 122 4.18 -17.13 -17.14
N MET A 123 4.03 -15.98 -16.45
CA MET A 123 4.04 -14.67 -17.07
C MET A 123 5.41 -14.36 -17.70
N ASN A 124 6.51 -14.68 -17.01
CA ASN A 124 7.87 -14.43 -17.51
C ASN A 124 8.26 -15.36 -18.68
N ALA A 125 7.58 -16.49 -18.85
CA ALA A 125 7.73 -17.35 -20.02
C ALA A 125 7.12 -16.76 -21.31
N THR A 126 6.37 -15.65 -21.18
CA THR A 126 5.86 -14.85 -22.30
C THR A 126 6.80 -13.66 -22.61
N ALA A 127 6.34 -12.66 -23.35
CA ALA A 127 7.10 -11.44 -23.61
C ALA A 127 7.13 -10.44 -22.43
N ILE A 128 6.65 -10.84 -21.23
CA ILE A 128 6.60 -9.98 -20.06
C ILE A 128 7.86 -10.19 -19.22
N THR A 129 8.57 -9.12 -18.91
CA THR A 129 9.81 -9.16 -18.12
C THR A 129 9.54 -9.12 -16.61
N GLY A 130 10.51 -9.59 -15.81
CA GLY A 130 10.44 -9.53 -14.34
C GLY A 130 10.19 -8.11 -13.80
N LYS A 131 10.80 -7.09 -14.41
CA LYS A 131 10.51 -5.68 -14.07
C LYS A 131 9.06 -5.31 -14.32
N GLN A 132 8.51 -5.75 -15.44
CA GLN A 132 7.10 -5.46 -15.76
C GLN A 132 6.15 -6.17 -14.79
N ILE A 133 6.51 -7.36 -14.30
CA ILE A 133 5.73 -8.05 -13.26
C ILE A 133 5.79 -7.26 -11.96
N ALA A 134 6.96 -6.84 -11.48
CA ALA A 134 7.10 -6.02 -10.29
C ALA A 134 6.29 -4.71 -10.39
N ASN A 135 6.38 -4.02 -11.55
CA ASN A 135 5.61 -2.80 -11.81
C ASN A 135 4.10 -3.04 -11.77
N GLY A 136 3.65 -4.16 -12.34
CA GLY A 136 2.24 -4.51 -12.38
C GLY A 136 1.68 -4.82 -10.99
N VAL A 137 2.43 -5.55 -10.17
CA VAL A 137 2.07 -5.79 -8.76
C VAL A 137 1.99 -4.47 -7.99
N MET A 138 2.97 -3.57 -8.20
CA MET A 138 2.99 -2.28 -7.52
C MET A 138 1.83 -1.36 -7.94
N LEU A 139 1.44 -1.38 -9.21
CA LEU A 139 0.25 -0.66 -9.69
C LEU A 139 -1.04 -1.22 -9.05
N ALA A 140 -1.15 -2.53 -8.88
CA ALA A 140 -2.29 -3.14 -8.19
C ALA A 140 -2.30 -2.78 -6.70
N ALA A 141 -1.13 -2.80 -6.04
CA ALA A 141 -0.98 -2.37 -4.66
C ALA A 141 -1.36 -0.90 -4.45
N MET A 142 -0.99 -0.02 -5.40
CA MET A 142 -1.40 1.38 -5.39
C MET A 142 -2.93 1.52 -5.51
N ALA A 143 -3.56 0.78 -6.42
CA ALA A 143 -5.01 0.79 -6.57
C ALA A 143 -5.72 0.30 -5.29
N ARG A 144 -5.20 -0.75 -4.66
CA ARG A 144 -5.69 -1.28 -3.38
C ARG A 144 -5.54 -0.26 -2.25
N CYS A 145 -4.35 0.36 -2.15
CA CYS A 145 -4.03 1.38 -1.17
C CYS A 145 -4.99 2.58 -1.26
N VAL A 146 -5.13 3.15 -2.46
CA VAL A 146 -6.02 4.28 -2.72
C VAL A 146 -7.47 3.94 -2.38
N LEU A 147 -7.94 2.74 -2.77
CA LEU A 147 -9.29 2.28 -2.42
C LEU A 147 -9.47 2.16 -0.90
N GLN A 148 -8.51 1.58 -0.20
CA GLN A 148 -8.57 1.39 1.25
C GLN A 148 -8.58 2.73 1.99
N VAL A 149 -7.71 3.68 1.62
CA VAL A 149 -7.67 5.03 2.19
C VAL A 149 -8.99 5.75 1.92
N PHE A 150 -9.49 5.68 0.70
CA PHE A 150 -10.75 6.33 0.32
C PHE A 150 -11.96 5.78 1.12
N LEU A 151 -12.06 4.46 1.29
CA LEU A 151 -13.11 3.86 2.13
C LEU A 151 -13.01 4.32 3.58
N TYR A 152 -11.79 4.43 4.09
CA TYR A 152 -11.55 4.94 5.45
C TYR A 152 -11.93 6.43 5.57
N GLU A 153 -11.59 7.25 4.58
CA GLU A 153 -11.99 8.67 4.53
C GLU A 153 -13.51 8.86 4.56
N LEU A 154 -14.26 8.00 3.88
CA LEU A 154 -15.73 8.03 3.95
C LEU A 154 -16.24 7.81 5.37
N CYS A 155 -15.62 6.87 6.12
CA CYS A 155 -15.96 6.67 7.52
C CYS A 155 -15.62 7.91 8.36
N LEU A 156 -14.41 8.47 8.20
CA LEU A 156 -13.98 9.66 8.95
C LEU A 156 -14.84 10.89 8.65
N LEU A 157 -15.28 11.05 7.42
CA LEU A 157 -16.25 12.08 7.03
C LEU A 157 -17.61 11.88 7.73
N ALA A 158 -18.11 10.64 7.76
CA ALA A 158 -19.37 10.32 8.42
C ALA A 158 -19.33 10.57 9.93
N PHE A 159 -18.16 10.40 10.57
CA PHE A 159 -17.94 10.71 11.98
C PHE A 159 -17.56 12.19 12.22
N GLY A 160 -17.43 13.01 11.19
CA GLY A 160 -17.06 14.42 11.31
C GLY A 160 -15.61 14.66 11.72
N ALA A 161 -14.73 13.65 11.58
CA ALA A 161 -13.32 13.72 11.98
C ALA A 161 -12.45 14.52 11.00
N ILE A 162 -12.85 14.58 9.73
CA ILE A 162 -12.17 15.33 8.67
C ILE A 162 -13.16 16.19 7.87
N SER A 163 -12.65 17.20 7.19
CA SER A 163 -13.44 18.04 6.28
C SER A 163 -13.35 17.54 4.84
N TRP A 164 -14.35 17.84 4.01
CA TRP A 164 -14.32 17.54 2.57
C TRP A 164 -13.12 18.14 1.84
N GLN A 165 -12.68 19.29 2.30
CA GLN A 165 -11.56 20.02 1.72
C GLN A 165 -10.23 19.28 1.93
N SER A 166 -10.11 18.51 3.02
CA SER A 166 -8.90 17.75 3.37
C SER A 166 -8.79 16.42 2.67
N VAL A 167 -9.88 15.87 2.12
CA VAL A 167 -9.91 14.52 1.51
C VAL A 167 -8.84 14.34 0.42
N PRO A 168 -8.71 15.20 -0.60
CA PRO A 168 -7.74 14.94 -1.67
C PRO A 168 -6.29 14.91 -1.18
N ILE A 169 -5.96 15.77 -0.22
CA ILE A 169 -4.59 15.85 0.30
C ILE A 169 -4.29 14.70 1.27
N LEU A 170 -5.24 14.29 2.09
CA LEU A 170 -5.10 13.16 2.99
C LEU A 170 -4.98 11.86 2.19
N LEU A 171 -5.76 11.69 1.13
CA LEU A 171 -5.65 10.57 0.20
C LEU A 171 -4.24 10.49 -0.40
N LEU A 172 -3.69 11.61 -0.88
CA LEU A 172 -2.37 11.67 -1.47
C LEU A 172 -1.28 11.32 -0.45
N VAL A 173 -1.31 11.94 0.73
CA VAL A 173 -0.30 11.75 1.79
C VAL A 173 -0.31 10.31 2.29
N SER A 174 -1.49 9.78 2.64
CA SER A 174 -1.63 8.42 3.17
C SER A 174 -1.26 7.36 2.14
N SER A 175 -1.67 7.55 0.88
CA SER A 175 -1.28 6.65 -0.22
C SER A 175 0.22 6.69 -0.49
N SER A 176 0.87 7.84 -0.33
CA SER A 176 2.33 7.97 -0.50
C SER A 176 3.10 7.17 0.54
N ALA A 177 2.66 7.16 1.80
CA ALA A 177 3.24 6.34 2.85
C ALA A 177 3.06 4.84 2.57
N GLY A 178 1.83 4.45 2.20
CA GLY A 178 1.53 3.07 1.80
C GLY A 178 2.41 2.60 0.64
N LEU A 179 2.55 3.43 -0.40
CA LEU A 179 3.38 3.13 -1.56
C LEU A 179 4.87 3.00 -1.21
N GLY A 180 5.40 3.92 -0.38
CA GLY A 180 6.79 3.88 0.07
C GLY A 180 7.11 2.61 0.84
N PHE A 181 6.27 2.23 1.78
CA PHE A 181 6.44 1.02 2.57
C PHE A 181 6.22 -0.24 1.73
N ALA A 182 5.17 -0.28 0.90
CA ALA A 182 4.87 -1.41 0.03
C ALA A 182 5.99 -1.72 -0.97
N ALA A 183 6.71 -0.70 -1.47
CA ALA A 183 7.83 -0.92 -2.38
C ALA A 183 8.96 -1.74 -1.74
N ILE A 184 9.27 -1.46 -0.47
CA ILE A 184 10.25 -2.25 0.32
C ILE A 184 9.69 -3.65 0.59
N MET A 185 8.43 -3.73 1.00
CA MET A 185 7.78 -5.01 1.30
C MET A 185 7.63 -5.91 0.08
N LEU A 186 7.39 -5.35 -1.11
CA LEU A 186 7.39 -6.12 -2.35
C LEU A 186 8.74 -6.78 -2.62
N ALA A 187 9.84 -6.05 -2.41
CA ALA A 187 11.18 -6.60 -2.55
C ALA A 187 11.47 -7.69 -1.49
N PHE A 188 11.04 -7.45 -0.26
CA PHE A 188 11.15 -8.42 0.84
C PHE A 188 10.36 -9.69 0.54
N SER A 189 9.07 -9.59 0.23
CA SER A 189 8.19 -10.72 -0.11
C SER A 189 8.71 -11.53 -1.30
N ALA A 190 9.18 -10.83 -2.33
CA ALA A 190 9.83 -11.47 -3.48
C ALA A 190 11.17 -12.14 -3.14
N SER A 191 11.80 -11.83 -2.03
CA SER A 191 13.06 -12.44 -1.58
C SER A 191 12.86 -13.75 -0.83
N ILE A 192 11.67 -14.00 -0.29
CA ILE A 192 11.32 -15.24 0.41
C ILE A 192 11.29 -16.37 -0.62
N LYS A 193 12.13 -17.41 -0.43
CA LYS A 193 12.30 -18.47 -1.41
C LYS A 193 11.45 -19.71 -1.15
N ASP A 194 11.30 -20.03 0.12
CA ASP A 194 10.59 -21.21 0.59
C ASP A 194 9.18 -20.81 1.05
N ASP A 195 8.37 -21.78 1.42
CA ASP A 195 7.05 -21.54 1.98
C ASP A 195 7.14 -21.07 3.45
N ASP A 196 7.92 -20.02 3.68
CA ASP A 196 8.13 -19.41 4.99
C ASP A 196 7.23 -18.16 5.14
N ASP A 197 5.96 -18.41 5.21
CA ASP A 197 4.92 -17.38 5.41
C ASP A 197 4.96 -16.76 6.81
N GLY A 198 5.58 -17.43 7.78
CA GLY A 198 5.79 -16.92 9.13
C GLY A 198 6.56 -15.60 9.19
N MET A 199 7.38 -15.31 8.17
CA MET A 199 8.08 -14.02 8.05
C MET A 199 7.13 -12.83 7.98
N PHE A 200 5.95 -12.97 7.38
CA PHE A 200 4.96 -11.88 7.36
C PHE A 200 4.40 -11.59 8.74
N ALA A 201 4.17 -12.62 9.55
CA ALA A 201 3.74 -12.44 10.94
C ALA A 201 4.80 -11.76 11.80
N LEU A 202 6.10 -12.01 11.54
CA LEU A 202 7.20 -11.30 12.20
C LEU A 202 7.23 -9.82 11.81
N VAL A 203 7.08 -9.51 10.53
CA VAL A 203 7.00 -8.11 10.05
C VAL A 203 5.81 -7.40 10.69
N GLU A 204 4.64 -8.04 10.74
CA GLU A 204 3.44 -7.45 11.35
C GLU A 204 3.67 -7.14 12.83
N ARG A 205 4.25 -8.07 13.60
CA ARG A 205 4.46 -7.90 15.04
C ARG A 205 5.61 -6.98 15.41
N PHE A 206 6.73 -7.06 14.69
CA PHE A 206 7.96 -6.38 15.10
C PHE A 206 8.25 -5.10 14.31
N ILE A 207 7.55 -4.86 13.21
CA ILE A 207 7.71 -3.64 12.42
C ILE A 207 6.41 -2.85 12.39
N ILE A 208 5.31 -3.42 11.88
CA ILE A 208 4.06 -2.68 11.66
C ILE A 208 3.39 -2.30 12.97
N THR A 209 3.26 -3.24 13.91
CA THR A 209 2.63 -2.94 15.21
C THR A 209 3.40 -1.87 16.01
N PRO A 210 4.74 -1.94 16.19
CA PRO A 210 5.48 -0.85 16.82
C PRO A 210 5.41 0.45 16.03
N MET A 211 5.46 0.39 14.72
CA MET A 211 5.29 1.56 13.86
C MET A 211 3.94 2.24 14.13
N PHE A 212 2.84 1.49 14.20
CA PHE A 212 1.52 2.02 14.53
C PHE A 212 1.45 2.64 15.92
N MET A 213 2.04 1.98 16.91
CA MET A 213 1.97 2.42 18.31
C MET A 213 2.86 3.63 18.62
N PHE A 214 4.06 3.69 18.02
CA PHE A 214 5.08 4.66 18.38
C PHE A 214 5.29 5.78 17.35
N SER A 215 4.49 5.85 16.29
CA SER A 215 4.57 6.92 15.27
C SER A 215 3.69 8.14 15.57
N GLY A 216 3.36 8.38 16.83
CA GLY A 216 2.53 9.54 17.18
C GLY A 216 1.06 9.38 16.83
N THR A 217 0.56 8.16 16.69
CA THR A 217 -0.84 7.86 16.36
C THR A 217 -1.77 8.34 17.46
N PHE A 218 -1.53 7.95 18.71
CA PHE A 218 -2.41 8.17 19.85
C PHE A 218 -2.08 9.42 20.66
N TYR A 219 -0.87 9.90 20.58
CA TYR A 219 -0.35 11.06 21.31
C TYR A 219 0.83 11.67 20.53
N PRO A 220 1.14 12.95 20.77
CA PRO A 220 2.31 13.58 20.13
C PRO A 220 3.61 12.83 20.46
N ILE A 221 4.49 12.64 19.46
CA ILE A 221 5.75 11.90 19.66
C ILE A 221 6.63 12.52 20.76
N SER A 222 6.52 13.83 20.96
CA SER A 222 7.22 14.56 22.02
C SER A 222 6.84 14.13 23.45
N SER A 223 5.69 13.50 23.62
CA SER A 223 5.23 12.96 24.91
C SER A 223 5.90 11.64 25.26
N MET A 224 6.60 11.02 24.31
CA MET A 224 7.31 9.76 24.53
C MET A 224 8.73 10.00 25.05
N PRO A 225 9.28 9.03 25.82
CA PRO A 225 10.70 9.01 26.14
C PRO A 225 11.57 9.06 24.87
N ILE A 226 12.63 9.87 24.90
CA ILE A 226 13.51 10.12 23.72
C ILE A 226 14.01 8.83 23.07
N TYR A 227 14.28 7.78 23.87
CA TYR A 227 14.78 6.49 23.38
C TYR A 227 13.74 5.67 22.59
N LEU A 228 12.46 6.08 22.55
CA LEU A 228 11.41 5.46 21.73
C LEU A 228 11.06 6.30 20.51
N GLN A 229 11.35 7.61 20.52
CA GLN A 229 10.97 8.53 19.45
C GLN A 229 11.61 8.18 18.09
N TRP A 230 12.79 7.52 18.08
CA TRP A 230 13.47 7.13 16.85
C TRP A 230 12.65 6.14 16.00
N ILE A 231 11.80 5.33 16.63
CA ILE A 231 10.89 4.42 15.91
C ILE A 231 9.94 5.22 15.01
N GLY A 232 9.40 6.31 15.55
CA GLY A 232 8.58 7.22 14.77
C GLY A 232 9.39 7.91 13.67
N TRP A 233 10.58 8.47 13.98
CA TRP A 233 11.36 9.25 13.03
C TRP A 233 11.79 8.50 11.76
N ILE A 234 11.95 7.19 11.82
CA ILE A 234 12.25 6.36 10.64
C ILE A 234 10.98 5.79 9.98
N SER A 235 9.83 5.94 10.63
CA SER A 235 8.57 5.36 10.19
C SER A 235 7.87 6.20 9.12
N PRO A 236 7.51 5.65 7.96
CA PRO A 236 6.69 6.36 6.98
C PRO A 236 5.34 6.79 7.55
N GLN A 237 4.82 6.07 8.53
CA GLN A 237 3.57 6.41 9.19
C GLN A 237 3.65 7.74 9.95
N TRP A 238 4.73 8.00 10.69
CA TRP A 238 4.92 9.27 11.39
C TRP A 238 5.02 10.44 10.42
N HIS A 239 5.74 10.25 9.32
CA HIS A 239 5.88 11.28 8.30
C HIS A 239 4.53 11.62 7.65
N ALA A 240 3.74 10.60 7.27
CA ALA A 240 2.41 10.82 6.72
C ALA A 240 1.44 11.42 7.76
N THR A 241 1.52 11.00 9.02
CA THR A 241 0.69 11.53 10.10
C THR A 241 0.92 13.03 10.30
N ASN A 242 2.18 13.47 10.38
CA ASN A 242 2.50 14.89 10.54
C ASN A 242 2.13 15.73 9.32
N LEU A 243 2.41 15.24 8.11
CA LEU A 243 1.94 15.90 6.88
C LEU A 243 0.42 16.00 6.84
N GLY A 244 -0.27 14.90 7.17
CA GLY A 244 -1.71 14.87 7.20
C GLY A 244 -2.29 15.86 8.22
N ARG A 245 -1.72 15.98 9.41
CA ARG A 245 -2.10 16.95 10.44
C ARG A 245 -1.87 18.40 9.97
N ALA A 246 -0.69 18.67 9.44
CA ALA A 246 -0.37 20.00 8.92
C ALA A 246 -1.30 20.44 7.79
N MET A 247 -1.64 19.51 6.89
CA MET A 247 -2.44 19.80 5.70
C MET A 247 -3.96 19.69 5.91
N SER A 248 -4.42 19.00 6.96
CA SER A 248 -5.86 18.86 7.23
C SER A 248 -6.42 19.92 8.16
N TYR A 249 -5.75 20.20 9.28
CA TYR A 249 -6.23 21.16 10.27
C TYR A 249 -5.20 22.24 10.63
N GLY A 250 -4.08 22.30 9.91
CA GLY A 250 -3.11 23.41 10.05
C GLY A 250 -2.16 23.26 11.24
N MET A 251 -1.82 22.04 11.66
CA MET A 251 -0.78 21.84 12.67
C MET A 251 0.51 22.55 12.22
N PRO A 252 1.12 23.40 13.05
CA PRO A 252 2.35 24.10 12.69
C PRO A 252 3.49 23.11 12.48
N ILE A 253 4.17 23.23 11.34
CA ILE A 253 5.32 22.40 10.97
C ILE A 253 6.42 23.28 10.38
N GLU A 254 7.66 22.98 10.74
CA GLU A 254 8.83 23.66 10.16
C GLU A 254 8.97 23.34 8.66
N PRO A 255 9.20 24.34 7.79
CA PRO A 255 9.25 24.12 6.33
C PRO A 255 10.23 23.05 5.88
N TRP A 256 11.38 22.91 6.55
CA TRP A 256 12.36 21.87 6.24
C TRP A 256 11.86 20.46 6.59
N LEU A 257 11.05 20.32 7.65
CA LEU A 257 10.43 19.05 8.03
C LEU A 257 9.40 18.60 6.98
N LEU A 258 8.65 19.54 6.41
CA LEU A 258 7.72 19.23 5.32
C LEU A 258 8.44 18.58 4.13
N ILE A 259 9.59 19.15 3.74
CA ILE A 259 10.43 18.59 2.69
C ILE A 259 10.97 17.21 3.10
N LEU A 260 11.44 17.08 4.34
CA LEU A 260 11.99 15.82 4.86
C LEU A 260 10.95 14.70 4.86
N HIS A 261 9.71 15.00 5.26
CA HIS A 261 8.63 13.98 5.27
C HIS A 261 8.37 13.43 3.86
N TRP A 262 8.25 14.29 2.86
CA TRP A 262 8.09 13.87 1.47
C TRP A 262 9.33 13.15 0.94
N ALA A 263 10.52 13.65 1.23
CA ALA A 263 11.77 13.06 0.76
C ALA A 263 11.97 11.65 1.31
N LEU A 264 11.60 11.40 2.57
CA LEU A 264 11.70 10.06 3.16
C LEU A 264 10.73 9.07 2.49
N MET A 265 9.46 9.43 2.36
CA MET A 265 8.46 8.56 1.73
C MET A 265 8.81 8.25 0.26
N LEU A 266 9.23 9.27 -0.51
CA LEU A 266 9.67 9.10 -1.88
C LEU A 266 10.98 8.30 -1.97
N GLY A 267 11.92 8.55 -1.06
CA GLY A 267 13.17 7.81 -0.96
C GLY A 267 12.92 6.32 -0.70
N MET A 268 12.03 5.98 0.23
CA MET A 268 11.62 4.60 0.48
C MET A 268 10.99 3.96 -0.76
N ALA A 269 10.13 4.68 -1.47
CA ALA A 269 9.52 4.20 -2.71
C ALA A 269 10.59 3.90 -3.77
N ILE A 270 11.52 4.82 -4.02
CA ILE A 270 12.58 4.67 -5.03
C ILE A 270 13.52 3.51 -4.68
N ILE A 271 13.96 3.43 -3.42
CA ILE A 271 14.86 2.36 -2.95
C ILE A 271 14.16 1.00 -3.05
N GLY A 272 12.93 0.90 -2.50
CA GLY A 272 12.15 -0.33 -2.53
C GLY A 272 11.84 -0.79 -3.96
N PHE A 273 11.48 0.14 -4.84
CA PHE A 273 11.19 -0.17 -6.24
C PHE A 273 12.44 -0.67 -6.98
N SER A 274 13.58 0.00 -6.77
CA SER A 274 14.85 -0.43 -7.36
C SER A 274 15.29 -1.80 -6.85
N TRP A 275 15.05 -2.09 -5.59
CA TRP A 275 15.33 -3.39 -4.98
C TRP A 275 14.37 -4.47 -5.52
N SER A 276 13.06 -4.20 -5.56
CA SER A 276 12.08 -5.16 -6.09
C SER A 276 12.38 -5.55 -7.55
N HIS A 277 12.75 -4.60 -8.41
CA HIS A 277 13.15 -4.90 -9.78
C HIS A 277 14.32 -5.90 -9.84
N ARG A 278 15.37 -5.68 -9.04
CA ARG A 278 16.54 -6.57 -9.01
C ARG A 278 16.18 -7.97 -8.50
N VAL A 279 15.31 -8.06 -7.50
CA VAL A 279 14.87 -9.34 -6.94
C VAL A 279 14.04 -10.11 -7.95
N PHE A 280 13.05 -9.46 -8.57
CA PHE A 280 12.19 -10.08 -9.58
C PHE A 280 13.00 -10.58 -10.79
N GLU A 281 13.89 -9.74 -11.33
CA GLU A 281 14.76 -10.17 -12.43
C GLU A 281 15.62 -11.37 -12.04
N ARG A 282 16.31 -11.32 -10.90
CA ARG A 282 17.18 -12.41 -10.43
C ARG A 282 16.41 -13.69 -10.19
N ARG A 283 15.18 -13.61 -9.65
CA ARG A 283 14.38 -14.79 -9.32
C ARG A 283 13.74 -15.43 -10.54
N LEU A 284 13.37 -14.63 -11.53
CA LEU A 284 12.72 -15.08 -12.75
C LEU A 284 13.70 -15.44 -13.89
N SER A 285 14.97 -15.06 -13.77
CA SER A 285 16.02 -15.42 -14.75
C SER A 285 16.60 -16.83 -14.53
N LYS A 286 16.21 -17.52 -13.50
CA LYS A 286 16.63 -18.90 -13.16
C LYS A 286 15.54 -19.91 -13.55
#